data_b48a78221aeb51e29ea3f40037b2b1f3
#
_entry.id   b48a78221aeb51e29ea3f40037b2b1f3
#
_cell.length_a   1.000
_cell.length_b   1.000
_cell.length_c   1.000
_cell.angle_alpha   90.00
_cell.angle_beta   90.00
_cell.angle_gamma   90.00
#
_symmetry.space_group_name_H-M   'P 1'
#
loop_
_entity.id
_entity.type
_entity.pdbx_description
1 polymer ?
#
loop_
_entity_poly.entity_id
_entity_poly.type
_entity_poly.pdbx_seq_one_letter_code
_entity_poly.pdbx_strand_id
1 'polypeptide(L)'
;MTRSLPSRYGALMSKGYEVIIAGGGVMGCAIAYFLASDPDFTGRILVLERDPTYEFASTTLSWGGIRQQFSTPENIRMAAFNIPFLKSAHETLAVDGEGPALSIREQGYLFLASAMGEGPLRAVHDLQIAEGATVEMLDPDQLARRFPWLNLDGIAAGSFGYENEGWLDPYALLQGFRAKARSLGVEFQVREVEAFERRGKSVVGVLLTNGERIGAGWVVNAAGWQAGALAATADIELPVEARKRMTYVFDCREDLGDMPLTIDPTGVGTRPEGRQHMGIVSPAAADDGPGTDFDLEYDLFEDVIWPTLAHRIPAFEAIKLSRAWAGMYDYNTFDQNAILGPHPEIDRILFCNGFSGHGIQQSPSAGRAVAEWLIHGAPRSLDLSAFSYDRIAENRPIYEAAIV
;
A
#
# COMPACT_ATOMS: atom_id res chain seq x y z
N MET A 1 -32.41 6.40 -3.00
CA MET A 1 -32.65 7.78 -3.47
C MET A 1 -31.29 8.38 -3.79
N THR A 2 -30.95 8.40 -5.05
CA THR A 2 -29.71 8.94 -5.60
C THR A 2 -29.67 10.44 -5.37
N ARG A 3 -28.87 10.92 -4.43
CA ARG A 3 -28.55 12.35 -4.31
C ARG A 3 -27.55 12.70 -5.42
N SER A 4 -28.04 13.21 -6.54
CA SER A 4 -27.21 13.93 -7.50
C SER A 4 -26.56 15.11 -6.78
N LEU A 5 -25.25 15.28 -6.93
CA LEU A 5 -24.51 16.43 -6.42
C LEU A 5 -25.15 17.72 -6.93
N PRO A 6 -25.53 18.65 -6.05
CA PRO A 6 -26.18 19.88 -6.52
C PRO A 6 -25.14 20.80 -7.17
N SER A 7 -25.43 21.24 -8.39
CA SER A 7 -24.71 22.28 -9.14
C SER A 7 -24.76 23.70 -8.51
N ARG A 8 -24.79 23.79 -7.18
CA ARG A 8 -24.99 25.05 -6.43
C ARG A 8 -23.71 25.75 -5.95
N TYR A 9 -22.53 25.38 -6.47
CA TYR A 9 -21.27 25.96 -5.99
C TYR A 9 -20.58 26.96 -6.92
N GLY A 10 -21.31 27.51 -7.91
CA GLY A 10 -20.78 28.41 -8.93
C GLY A 10 -20.35 29.81 -8.49
N ALA A 11 -20.47 30.19 -7.22
CA ALA A 11 -20.33 31.64 -6.84
C ALA A 11 -19.11 31.97 -5.94
N LEU A 12 -18.30 30.98 -5.51
CA LEU A 12 -17.11 31.24 -4.66
C LEU A 12 -15.77 30.81 -5.28
N MET A 13 -15.77 30.27 -6.51
CA MET A 13 -14.66 29.58 -7.16
C MET A 13 -14.07 30.34 -8.35
N SER A 14 -13.75 31.62 -8.25
CA SER A 14 -13.09 32.31 -9.36
C SER A 14 -11.60 31.98 -9.52
N LYS A 15 -10.98 31.18 -8.62
CA LYS A 15 -9.57 30.71 -8.70
C LYS A 15 -9.28 29.41 -7.91
N GLY A 16 -10.27 28.64 -7.45
CA GLY A 16 -10.07 27.44 -6.62
C GLY A 16 -9.90 26.15 -7.44
N TYR A 17 -9.50 25.08 -6.76
CA TYR A 17 -9.49 23.71 -7.27
C TYR A 17 -10.76 22.97 -6.87
N GLU A 18 -11.27 22.10 -7.76
CA GLU A 18 -12.39 21.23 -7.37
C GLU A 18 -11.91 20.18 -6.37
N VAL A 19 -10.72 19.64 -6.57
CA VAL A 19 -10.11 18.65 -5.67
C VAL A 19 -8.65 19.05 -5.38
N ILE A 20 -8.31 19.06 -4.08
CA ILE A 20 -6.92 19.08 -3.60
C ILE A 20 -6.61 17.70 -3.00
N ILE A 21 -5.51 17.10 -3.44
CA ILE A 21 -4.97 15.85 -2.89
C ILE A 21 -3.72 16.18 -2.09
N ALA A 22 -3.76 15.96 -0.78
CA ALA A 22 -2.63 16.13 0.12
C ALA A 22 -1.81 14.83 0.18
N GLY A 23 -0.62 14.85 -0.39
CA GLY A 23 0.27 13.71 -0.61
C GLY A 23 0.28 13.23 -2.06
N GLY A 24 1.46 13.25 -2.66
CA GLY A 24 1.73 12.82 -4.06
C GLY A 24 2.41 11.46 -4.17
N GLY A 25 2.33 10.62 -3.13
CA GLY A 25 2.74 9.22 -3.19
C GLY A 25 1.88 8.42 -4.17
N VAL A 26 2.07 7.08 -4.21
CA VAL A 26 1.36 6.23 -5.18
C VAL A 26 -0.16 6.37 -5.07
N MET A 27 -0.71 6.54 -3.84
CA MET A 27 -2.16 6.71 -3.63
C MET A 27 -2.67 8.02 -4.21
N GLY A 28 -2.03 9.15 -3.88
CA GLY A 28 -2.44 10.45 -4.40
C GLY A 28 -2.29 10.53 -5.92
N CYS A 29 -1.25 9.94 -6.49
CA CYS A 29 -1.05 9.87 -7.93
C CYS A 29 -2.09 8.97 -8.62
N ALA A 30 -2.46 7.83 -8.02
CA ALA A 30 -3.49 6.95 -8.53
C ALA A 30 -4.88 7.63 -8.52
N ILE A 31 -5.24 8.29 -7.41
CA ILE A 31 -6.49 9.06 -7.32
C ILE A 31 -6.53 10.14 -8.41
N ALA A 32 -5.46 10.92 -8.55
CA ALA A 32 -5.35 11.97 -9.55
C ALA A 32 -5.50 11.43 -10.98
N TYR A 33 -4.87 10.29 -11.27
CA TYR A 33 -5.00 9.61 -12.57
C TYR A 33 -6.43 9.17 -12.84
N PHE A 34 -7.05 8.40 -11.95
CA PHE A 34 -8.40 7.88 -12.18
C PHE A 34 -9.43 9.02 -12.26
N LEU A 35 -9.28 10.05 -11.44
CA LEU A 35 -10.17 11.22 -11.47
C LEU A 35 -10.03 12.00 -12.79
N ALA A 36 -8.80 12.25 -13.26
CA ALA A 36 -8.57 12.97 -14.49
C ALA A 36 -8.86 12.16 -15.77
N SER A 37 -8.90 10.83 -15.66
CA SER A 37 -9.22 9.92 -16.77
C SER A 37 -10.73 9.74 -16.98
N ASP A 38 -11.54 10.10 -15.99
CA ASP A 38 -12.98 9.90 -16.06
C ASP A 38 -13.64 11.05 -16.83
N PRO A 39 -14.41 10.79 -17.91
CA PRO A 39 -15.05 11.82 -18.72
C PRO A 39 -16.14 12.62 -17.97
N ASP A 40 -16.67 12.06 -16.87
CA ASP A 40 -17.69 12.75 -16.06
C ASP A 40 -17.06 13.76 -15.08
N PHE A 41 -15.72 13.80 -14.98
CA PHE A 41 -15.00 14.77 -14.17
C PHE A 41 -14.32 15.84 -15.04
N THR A 42 -14.68 17.12 -14.80
CA THR A 42 -14.12 18.28 -15.56
C THR A 42 -13.49 19.33 -14.65
N GLY A 43 -13.38 19.04 -13.34
CA GLY A 43 -12.84 19.97 -12.36
C GLY A 43 -11.30 20.05 -12.40
N ARG A 44 -10.75 21.11 -11.80
CA ARG A 44 -9.29 21.25 -11.62
C ARG A 44 -8.82 20.42 -10.43
N ILE A 45 -7.76 19.67 -10.62
CA ILE A 45 -7.11 18.83 -9.62
C ILE A 45 -5.73 19.41 -9.28
N LEU A 46 -5.45 19.56 -7.98
CA LEU A 46 -4.13 19.92 -7.45
C LEU A 46 -3.63 18.80 -6.54
N VAL A 47 -2.44 18.28 -6.85
CA VAL A 47 -1.70 17.38 -5.95
C VAL A 47 -0.59 18.18 -5.28
N LEU A 48 -0.54 18.12 -3.96
CA LEU A 48 0.47 18.77 -3.13
C LEU A 48 1.41 17.69 -2.56
N GLU A 49 2.69 17.77 -2.93
CA GLU A 49 3.73 16.87 -2.45
C GLU A 49 4.88 17.69 -1.88
N ARG A 50 5.31 17.35 -0.66
CA ARG A 50 6.39 18.07 0.01
C ARG A 50 7.78 17.73 -0.52
N ASP A 51 7.99 16.46 -0.89
CA ASP A 51 9.28 15.94 -1.33
C ASP A 51 9.24 15.51 -2.81
N PRO A 52 9.80 16.33 -3.74
CA PRO A 52 9.79 16.01 -5.16
C PRO A 52 10.69 14.81 -5.53
N THR A 53 11.56 14.39 -4.61
CA THR A 53 12.45 13.22 -4.78
C THR A 53 11.77 11.92 -4.37
N TYR A 54 10.78 11.99 -3.49
CA TYR A 54 10.11 10.85 -2.87
C TYR A 54 11.06 9.94 -2.06
N GLU A 55 12.20 10.48 -1.61
CA GLU A 55 13.25 9.72 -0.93
C GLU A 55 12.71 9.00 0.33
N PHE A 56 11.85 9.69 1.10
CA PHE A 56 11.27 9.17 2.34
C PHE A 56 9.80 8.73 2.20
N ALA A 57 9.31 8.62 0.98
CA ALA A 57 7.95 8.15 0.75
C ALA A 57 7.85 6.63 1.01
N SER A 58 6.79 6.20 1.72
CA SER A 58 6.49 4.77 1.91
C SER A 58 6.50 3.99 0.60
N THR A 59 6.04 4.63 -0.48
CA THR A 59 6.06 4.06 -1.84
C THR A 59 7.45 3.67 -2.29
N THR A 60 8.41 4.60 -2.24
CA THR A 60 9.78 4.38 -2.74
C THR A 60 10.54 3.36 -1.89
N LEU A 61 10.26 3.32 -0.59
CA LEU A 61 10.91 2.43 0.37
C LEU A 61 10.23 1.06 0.50
N SER A 62 9.16 0.83 -0.29
CA SER A 62 8.39 -0.41 -0.30
C SER A 62 9.16 -1.57 -0.97
N TRP A 63 8.87 -2.78 -0.53
CA TRP A 63 9.31 -4.02 -1.19
C TRP A 63 8.65 -4.28 -2.55
N GLY A 64 7.57 -3.58 -2.86
CA GLY A 64 6.85 -3.73 -4.11
C GLY A 64 6.10 -5.05 -4.24
N GLY A 65 5.87 -5.78 -3.14
CA GLY A 65 5.18 -7.08 -3.15
C GLY A 65 3.80 -7.00 -3.76
N ILE A 66 3.45 -7.99 -4.58
CA ILE A 66 2.11 -8.21 -5.15
C ILE A 66 1.68 -9.65 -4.85
N ARG A 67 0.48 -9.82 -4.33
CA ARG A 67 -0.06 -11.12 -3.94
C ARG A 67 -1.57 -11.15 -3.92
N GLN A 68 -2.15 -12.34 -3.99
CA GLN A 68 -3.56 -12.63 -3.80
C GLN A 68 -3.83 -13.19 -2.40
N GLN A 69 -2.80 -13.67 -1.72
CA GLN A 69 -2.85 -14.34 -0.43
C GLN A 69 -3.15 -13.36 0.71
N PHE A 70 -4.43 -12.97 0.83
CA PHE A 70 -5.00 -12.24 1.94
C PHE A 70 -5.99 -13.11 2.73
N SER A 71 -6.33 -12.69 3.94
CA SER A 71 -7.26 -13.39 4.83
C SER A 71 -8.66 -12.78 4.86
N THR A 72 -8.89 -11.71 4.08
CA THR A 72 -10.20 -11.06 3.95
C THR A 72 -10.66 -11.06 2.49
N PRO A 73 -11.96 -11.34 2.21
CA PRO A 73 -12.49 -11.37 0.84
C PRO A 73 -12.26 -10.05 0.10
N GLU A 74 -12.39 -8.92 0.79
CA GLU A 74 -12.24 -7.59 0.23
C GLU A 74 -10.82 -7.36 -0.31
N ASN A 75 -9.79 -7.75 0.45
CA ASN A 75 -8.40 -7.63 0.02
C ASN A 75 -8.08 -8.58 -1.15
N ILE A 76 -8.64 -9.80 -1.15
CA ILE A 76 -8.49 -10.75 -2.26
C ILE A 76 -9.11 -10.18 -3.54
N ARG A 77 -10.31 -9.60 -3.44
CA ARG A 77 -11.00 -8.96 -4.57
C ARG A 77 -10.25 -7.71 -5.07
N MET A 78 -9.67 -6.92 -4.16
CA MET A 78 -8.78 -5.82 -4.55
C MET A 78 -7.57 -6.35 -5.34
N ALA A 79 -6.94 -7.43 -4.91
CA ALA A 79 -5.83 -8.04 -5.63
C ALA A 79 -6.25 -8.51 -7.03
N ALA A 80 -7.40 -9.19 -7.14
CA ALA A 80 -7.96 -9.63 -8.43
C ALA A 80 -8.24 -8.47 -9.40
N PHE A 81 -8.64 -7.30 -8.90
CA PHE A 81 -8.80 -6.07 -9.69
C PHE A 81 -7.45 -5.45 -10.07
N ASN A 82 -6.50 -5.40 -9.13
CA ASN A 82 -5.26 -4.64 -9.27
C ASN A 82 -4.24 -5.32 -10.18
N ILE A 83 -4.10 -6.64 -10.10
CA ILE A 83 -3.06 -7.37 -10.82
C ILE A 83 -3.16 -7.21 -12.34
N PRO A 84 -4.35 -7.35 -12.99
CA PRO A 84 -4.50 -7.07 -14.41
C PRO A 84 -4.13 -5.63 -14.78
N PHE A 85 -4.48 -4.65 -13.94
CA PHE A 85 -4.10 -3.26 -14.14
C PHE A 85 -2.57 -3.08 -14.10
N LEU A 86 -1.91 -3.65 -13.10
CA LEU A 86 -0.45 -3.57 -12.95
C LEU A 86 0.27 -4.21 -14.13
N LYS A 87 -0.22 -5.35 -14.62
CA LYS A 87 0.33 -6.02 -15.80
C LYS A 87 0.17 -5.21 -17.08
N SER A 88 -0.91 -4.44 -17.21
CA SER A 88 -1.18 -3.55 -18.35
C SER A 88 -0.70 -2.11 -18.14
N ALA A 89 0.01 -1.81 -17.04
CA ALA A 89 0.36 -0.44 -16.67
C ALA A 89 1.25 0.24 -17.72
N HIS A 90 2.09 -0.51 -18.44
CA HIS A 90 2.91 0.05 -19.51
C HIS A 90 2.04 0.71 -20.60
N GLU A 91 0.96 0.06 -21.01
CA GLU A 91 0.03 0.59 -22.03
C GLU A 91 -0.92 1.61 -21.41
N THR A 92 -1.48 1.29 -20.23
CA THR A 92 -2.54 2.08 -19.59
C THR A 92 -2.02 3.45 -19.12
N LEU A 93 -0.80 3.50 -18.59
CA LEU A 93 -0.16 4.72 -18.09
C LEU A 93 0.80 5.36 -19.10
N ALA A 94 0.81 4.91 -20.35
CA ALA A 94 1.67 5.48 -21.38
C ALA A 94 1.37 6.97 -21.64
N VAL A 95 2.43 7.76 -21.82
CA VAL A 95 2.40 9.15 -22.26
C VAL A 95 3.30 9.24 -23.48
N ASP A 96 2.79 9.77 -24.60
CA ASP A 96 3.50 9.86 -25.87
C ASP A 96 4.10 8.52 -26.37
N GLY A 97 3.44 7.41 -26.02
CA GLY A 97 3.85 6.06 -26.40
C GLY A 97 4.82 5.39 -25.43
N GLU A 98 5.29 6.07 -24.39
CA GLU A 98 6.21 5.55 -23.38
C GLU A 98 5.47 5.30 -22.06
N GLY A 99 5.46 4.05 -21.58
CA GLY A 99 4.84 3.67 -20.33
C GLY A 99 5.86 3.28 -19.24
N PRO A 100 5.42 3.18 -17.96
CA PRO A 100 6.32 2.79 -16.88
C PRO A 100 6.82 1.37 -17.07
N ALA A 101 8.11 1.14 -16.79
CA ALA A 101 8.70 -0.18 -16.74
C ALA A 101 8.63 -0.73 -15.31
N LEU A 102 7.51 -1.37 -14.95
CA LEU A 102 7.28 -1.87 -13.59
C LEU A 102 8.20 -3.05 -13.20
N SER A 103 8.90 -3.65 -14.17
CA SER A 103 9.83 -4.77 -13.94
C SER A 103 9.21 -5.90 -13.11
N ILE A 104 7.94 -6.23 -13.35
CA ILE A 104 7.20 -7.24 -12.59
C ILE A 104 7.95 -8.57 -12.63
N ARG A 105 8.16 -9.16 -11.45
CA ARG A 105 8.77 -10.47 -11.25
C ARG A 105 7.72 -11.41 -10.65
N GLU A 106 7.11 -12.24 -11.48
CA GLU A 106 6.14 -13.28 -11.05
C GLU A 106 6.86 -14.54 -10.62
N GLN A 107 7.69 -14.44 -9.58
CA GLN A 107 8.40 -15.61 -9.00
C GLN A 107 7.61 -16.24 -7.85
N GLY A 108 6.42 -15.71 -7.57
CA GLY A 108 5.51 -16.23 -6.57
C GLY A 108 5.73 -15.66 -5.17
N TYR A 109 4.85 -16.10 -4.27
CA TYR A 109 4.84 -15.74 -2.87
C TYR A 109 4.59 -17.01 -2.03
N LEU A 110 5.47 -17.32 -1.10
CA LEU A 110 5.44 -18.54 -0.29
C LEU A 110 5.30 -18.18 1.19
N PHE A 111 4.18 -18.56 1.79
CA PHE A 111 4.00 -18.55 3.25
C PHE A 111 4.28 -19.92 3.82
N LEU A 112 5.22 -20.02 4.76
CA LEU A 112 5.51 -21.24 5.49
C LEU A 112 4.77 -21.26 6.82
N ALA A 113 4.29 -22.41 7.25
CA ALA A 113 3.61 -22.59 8.52
C ALA A 113 4.23 -23.71 9.35
N SER A 114 4.35 -23.47 10.66
CA SER A 114 4.62 -24.49 11.66
C SER A 114 3.36 -25.36 11.89
N ALA A 115 3.48 -26.42 12.68
CA ALA A 115 2.34 -27.26 13.06
C ALA A 115 1.18 -26.46 13.71
N MET A 116 1.48 -25.40 14.46
CA MET A 116 0.44 -24.54 15.04
C MET A 116 -0.21 -23.61 13.99
N GLY A 117 0.54 -23.16 13.00
CA GLY A 117 0.07 -22.28 11.95
C GLY A 117 -0.63 -22.99 10.78
N GLU A 118 -0.50 -24.30 10.64
CA GLU A 118 -1.04 -25.07 9.51
C GLU A 118 -2.57 -24.93 9.38
N GLY A 119 -3.30 -25.10 10.49
CA GLY A 119 -4.77 -25.00 10.49
C GLY A 119 -5.28 -23.63 10.04
N PRO A 120 -4.81 -22.52 10.65
CA PRO A 120 -5.11 -21.18 10.18
C PRO A 120 -4.72 -20.94 8.70
N LEU A 121 -3.54 -21.38 8.26
CA LEU A 121 -3.09 -21.21 6.88
C LEU A 121 -4.03 -21.92 5.89
N ARG A 122 -4.48 -23.14 6.21
CA ARG A 122 -5.46 -23.90 5.40
C ARG A 122 -6.80 -23.19 5.31
N ALA A 123 -7.30 -22.67 6.43
CA ALA A 123 -8.58 -21.94 6.44
C ALA A 123 -8.52 -20.68 5.57
N VAL A 124 -7.41 -19.96 5.61
CA VAL A 124 -7.17 -18.79 4.75
C VAL A 124 -7.03 -19.22 3.28
N HIS A 125 -6.32 -20.30 2.98
CA HIS A 125 -6.22 -20.85 1.63
C HIS A 125 -7.60 -21.22 1.06
N ASP A 126 -8.47 -21.89 1.84
CA ASP A 126 -9.79 -22.26 1.38
C ASP A 126 -10.63 -21.02 1.00
N LEU A 127 -10.51 -19.94 1.76
CA LEU A 127 -11.11 -18.65 1.43
C LEU A 127 -10.53 -18.07 0.13
N GLN A 128 -9.21 -18.10 -0.03
CA GLN A 128 -8.52 -17.59 -1.22
C GLN A 128 -8.98 -18.33 -2.49
N ILE A 129 -9.10 -19.66 -2.43
CA ILE A 129 -9.61 -20.48 -3.54
C ILE A 129 -11.09 -20.14 -3.81
N ALA A 130 -11.92 -19.96 -2.78
CA ALA A 130 -13.32 -19.59 -2.94
C ALA A 130 -13.49 -18.21 -3.61
N GLU A 131 -12.57 -17.29 -3.40
CA GLU A 131 -12.51 -15.97 -4.03
C GLU A 131 -11.75 -15.98 -5.38
N GLY A 132 -11.28 -17.14 -5.85
CA GLY A 132 -10.68 -17.31 -7.18
C GLY A 132 -9.18 -17.03 -7.27
N ALA A 133 -8.47 -16.99 -6.13
CA ALA A 133 -7.00 -16.85 -6.13
C ALA A 133 -6.31 -18.14 -6.63
N THR A 134 -5.15 -17.98 -7.25
CA THR A 134 -4.33 -19.09 -7.76
C THR A 134 -3.22 -19.42 -6.76
N VAL A 135 -3.56 -20.25 -5.79
CA VAL A 135 -2.69 -20.63 -4.67
C VAL A 135 -2.72 -22.12 -4.44
N GLU A 136 -1.57 -22.73 -4.13
CA GLU A 136 -1.42 -24.15 -3.81
C GLU A 136 -1.05 -24.33 -2.33
N MET A 137 -1.66 -25.32 -1.67
CA MET A 137 -1.16 -25.84 -0.40
C MET A 137 -0.14 -26.96 -0.67
N LEU A 138 1.04 -26.80 -0.08
CA LEU A 138 2.15 -27.76 -0.23
C LEU A 138 2.44 -28.42 1.12
N ASP A 139 2.54 -29.75 1.10
CA ASP A 139 3.07 -30.52 2.23
C ASP A 139 4.62 -30.46 2.25
N PRO A 140 5.29 -30.95 3.32
CA PRO A 140 6.76 -30.91 3.40
C PRO A 140 7.48 -31.65 2.26
N ASP A 141 6.94 -32.75 1.75
CA ASP A 141 7.54 -33.49 0.64
C ASP A 141 7.44 -32.71 -0.67
N GLN A 142 6.32 -32.02 -0.87
CA GLN A 142 6.12 -31.13 -2.03
C GLN A 142 7.03 -29.90 -1.95
N LEU A 143 7.16 -29.31 -0.76
CA LEU A 143 8.08 -28.19 -0.50
C LEU A 143 9.54 -28.61 -0.77
N ALA A 144 9.99 -29.77 -0.27
CA ALA A 144 11.35 -30.29 -0.51
C ALA A 144 11.66 -30.48 -1.99
N ARG A 145 10.69 -30.96 -2.78
CA ARG A 145 10.85 -31.14 -4.22
C ARG A 145 10.90 -29.82 -5.00
N ARG A 146 10.06 -28.87 -4.60
CA ARG A 146 9.92 -27.60 -5.35
C ARG A 146 10.96 -26.56 -4.96
N PHE A 147 11.35 -26.54 -3.69
CA PHE A 147 12.28 -25.58 -3.09
C PHE A 147 13.41 -26.31 -2.34
N PRO A 148 14.31 -27.00 -3.04
CA PRO A 148 15.34 -27.84 -2.43
C PRO A 148 16.38 -27.07 -1.60
N TRP A 149 16.37 -25.73 -1.68
CA TRP A 149 17.17 -24.82 -0.88
C TRP A 149 16.56 -24.53 0.51
N LEU A 150 15.31 -24.95 0.78
CA LEU A 150 14.67 -24.79 2.09
C LEU A 150 15.08 -25.86 3.08
N ASN A 151 15.43 -25.45 4.29
CA ASN A 151 15.38 -26.32 5.46
C ASN A 151 13.94 -26.36 5.99
N LEU A 152 13.36 -27.55 6.05
CA LEU A 152 11.96 -27.76 6.44
C LEU A 152 11.80 -28.15 7.92
N ASP A 153 12.85 -28.03 8.74
CA ASP A 153 12.73 -28.27 10.18
C ASP A 153 11.67 -27.34 10.80
N GLY A 154 10.71 -27.94 11.52
CA GLY A 154 9.58 -27.24 12.11
C GLY A 154 8.50 -26.73 11.13
N ILE A 155 8.57 -27.06 9.84
CA ILE A 155 7.56 -26.71 8.83
C ILE A 155 6.56 -27.86 8.64
N ALA A 156 5.28 -27.55 8.75
CA ALA A 156 4.16 -28.48 8.54
C ALA A 156 3.47 -28.28 7.18
N ALA A 157 3.46 -27.05 6.64
CA ALA A 157 2.84 -26.72 5.36
C ALA A 157 3.41 -25.44 4.77
N GLY A 158 3.16 -25.23 3.47
CA GLY A 158 3.36 -23.97 2.78
C GLY A 158 2.15 -23.61 1.91
N SER A 159 1.84 -22.31 1.81
CA SER A 159 0.89 -21.77 0.86
C SER A 159 1.66 -21.01 -0.21
N PHE A 160 1.54 -21.41 -1.46
CA PHE A 160 2.33 -20.88 -2.57
C PHE A 160 1.44 -20.33 -3.69
N GLY A 161 1.46 -19.02 -3.85
CA GLY A 161 0.90 -18.34 -5.01
C GLY A 161 1.92 -18.33 -6.15
N TYR A 162 1.68 -19.09 -7.18
CA TYR A 162 2.63 -19.30 -8.29
C TYR A 162 2.32 -18.46 -9.52
N GLU A 163 1.14 -17.89 -9.60
CA GLU A 163 0.70 -16.94 -10.62
C GLU A 163 0.19 -15.66 -9.97
N ASN A 164 0.40 -14.53 -10.64
CA ASN A 164 -0.07 -13.22 -10.17
C ASN A 164 0.56 -12.79 -8.83
N GLU A 165 1.65 -13.37 -8.45
CA GLU A 165 2.35 -13.06 -7.19
C GLU A 165 3.85 -12.89 -7.40
N GLY A 166 4.44 -12.03 -6.58
CA GLY A 166 5.85 -11.65 -6.65
C GLY A 166 6.06 -10.19 -6.27
N TRP A 167 6.73 -9.41 -7.11
CA TRP A 167 7.01 -7.99 -6.82
C TRP A 167 7.20 -7.14 -8.08
N LEU A 168 7.16 -5.84 -7.90
CA LEU A 168 7.36 -4.84 -8.94
C LEU A 168 8.23 -3.68 -8.44
N ASP A 169 8.64 -2.79 -9.36
CA ASP A 169 9.27 -1.53 -9.02
C ASP A 169 8.22 -0.50 -8.57
N PRO A 170 8.14 -0.19 -7.25
CA PRO A 170 7.14 0.72 -6.71
C PRO A 170 7.35 2.18 -7.13
N TYR A 171 8.60 2.60 -7.35
CA TYR A 171 8.89 3.94 -7.82
C TYR A 171 8.46 4.14 -9.28
N ALA A 172 8.68 3.15 -10.13
CA ALA A 172 8.21 3.18 -11.51
C ALA A 172 6.68 3.28 -11.59
N LEU A 173 5.95 2.58 -10.70
CA LEU A 173 4.48 2.68 -10.63
C LEU A 173 4.03 4.09 -10.23
N LEU A 174 4.63 4.66 -9.19
CA LEU A 174 4.36 6.03 -8.76
C LEU A 174 4.58 7.02 -9.91
N GLN A 175 5.75 6.94 -10.57
CA GLN A 175 6.07 7.84 -11.68
C GLN A 175 5.15 7.65 -12.88
N GLY A 176 4.72 6.41 -13.16
CA GLY A 176 3.72 6.12 -14.20
C GLY A 176 2.38 6.83 -13.94
N PHE A 177 1.80 6.66 -12.76
CA PHE A 177 0.59 7.37 -12.37
C PHE A 177 0.76 8.89 -12.44
N ARG A 178 1.87 9.40 -11.88
CA ARG A 178 2.16 10.84 -11.86
C ARG A 178 2.29 11.42 -13.26
N ALA A 179 3.07 10.78 -14.13
CA ALA A 179 3.27 11.23 -15.51
C ALA A 179 1.95 11.25 -16.27
N LYS A 180 1.17 10.17 -16.16
CA LYS A 180 -0.13 10.06 -16.82
C LYS A 180 -1.11 11.11 -16.32
N ALA A 181 -1.25 11.28 -14.99
CA ALA A 181 -2.12 12.30 -14.41
C ALA A 181 -1.74 13.72 -14.90
N ARG A 182 -0.43 14.03 -14.95
CA ARG A 182 0.04 15.32 -15.49
C ARG A 182 -0.31 15.50 -16.97
N SER A 183 -0.17 14.47 -17.79
CA SER A 183 -0.53 14.53 -19.22
C SER A 183 -2.03 14.77 -19.43
N LEU A 184 -2.87 14.40 -18.43
CA LEU A 184 -4.30 14.65 -18.41
C LEU A 184 -4.68 16.03 -17.79
N GLY A 185 -3.68 16.87 -17.45
CA GLY A 185 -3.91 18.22 -16.97
C GLY A 185 -3.94 18.39 -15.44
N VAL A 186 -3.59 17.37 -14.67
CA VAL A 186 -3.46 17.49 -13.22
C VAL A 186 -2.26 18.37 -12.87
N GLU A 187 -2.47 19.34 -11.98
CA GLU A 187 -1.43 20.20 -11.45
C GLU A 187 -0.74 19.55 -10.24
N PHE A 188 0.60 19.50 -10.27
CA PHE A 188 1.44 19.03 -9.16
C PHE A 188 2.30 20.18 -8.68
N GLN A 189 2.23 20.49 -7.38
CA GLN A 189 3.08 21.50 -6.77
C GLN A 189 3.92 20.89 -5.64
N VAL A 190 5.20 21.29 -5.58
CA VAL A 190 6.09 20.96 -4.47
C VAL A 190 5.76 21.88 -3.32
N ARG A 191 4.87 21.44 -2.44
CA ARG A 191 4.37 22.19 -1.29
C ARG A 191 3.98 21.24 -0.18
N GLU A 192 4.19 21.64 1.04
CA GLU A 192 3.79 20.88 2.22
C GLU A 192 2.49 21.44 2.79
N VAL A 193 1.51 20.55 3.00
CA VAL A 193 0.27 20.86 3.68
C VAL A 193 0.52 20.80 5.18
N GLU A 194 0.34 21.92 5.85
CA GLU A 194 0.45 22.06 7.30
C GLU A 194 -0.85 21.67 8.02
N ALA A 195 -1.99 22.06 7.44
CA ALA A 195 -3.29 21.80 8.05
C ALA A 195 -4.43 21.74 7.03
N PHE A 196 -5.49 21.02 7.36
CA PHE A 196 -6.79 21.13 6.71
C PHE A 196 -7.58 22.29 7.31
N GLU A 197 -8.09 23.18 6.47
CA GLU A 197 -8.94 24.27 6.90
C GLU A 197 -10.39 23.85 7.05
N ARG A 198 -10.89 23.77 8.28
CA ARG A 198 -12.27 23.42 8.60
C ARG A 198 -13.09 24.65 8.93
N ARG A 199 -14.32 24.74 8.39
CA ARG A 199 -15.33 25.71 8.74
C ARG A 199 -16.64 25.00 9.09
N GLY A 200 -16.98 24.97 10.36
CA GLY A 200 -18.14 24.21 10.85
C GLY A 200 -17.98 22.70 10.57
N LYS A 201 -18.88 22.13 9.78
CA LYS A 201 -18.86 20.72 9.38
C LYS A 201 -18.14 20.44 8.06
N SER A 202 -17.48 21.41 7.45
CA SER A 202 -16.86 21.21 6.14
C SER A 202 -15.38 21.58 6.14
N VAL A 203 -14.55 20.75 5.51
CA VAL A 203 -13.19 21.12 5.10
C VAL A 203 -13.31 21.97 3.83
N VAL A 204 -12.69 23.13 3.82
CA VAL A 204 -12.84 24.14 2.75
C VAL A 204 -11.56 24.39 1.96
N GLY A 205 -10.46 23.76 2.35
CA GLY A 205 -9.15 23.90 1.73
C GLY A 205 -8.02 23.45 2.62
N VAL A 206 -6.83 23.91 2.30
CA VAL A 206 -5.59 23.58 3.01
C VAL A 206 -4.80 24.83 3.35
N LEU A 207 -4.09 24.78 4.48
CA LEU A 207 -3.04 25.72 4.86
C LEU A 207 -1.69 25.09 4.54
N LEU A 208 -0.81 25.80 3.88
CA LEU A 208 0.55 25.38 3.59
C LEU A 208 1.54 25.90 4.64
N THR A 209 2.68 25.24 4.78
CA THR A 209 3.75 25.62 5.73
C THR A 209 4.32 27.03 5.50
N ASN A 210 4.15 27.60 4.32
CA ASN A 210 4.51 29.00 4.03
C ASN A 210 3.43 30.03 4.39
N GLY A 211 2.31 29.60 5.02
CA GLY A 211 1.18 30.41 5.40
C GLY A 211 0.14 30.69 4.29
N GLU A 212 0.37 30.18 3.07
CA GLU A 212 -0.60 30.29 1.97
C GLU A 212 -1.81 29.37 2.21
N ARG A 213 -3.00 29.87 1.82
CA ARG A 213 -4.26 29.11 1.90
C ARG A 213 -4.80 28.84 0.51
N ILE A 214 -5.14 27.58 0.25
CA ILE A 214 -5.72 27.18 -1.03
C ILE A 214 -7.10 26.57 -0.77
N GLY A 215 -8.13 27.19 -1.32
CA GLY A 215 -9.51 26.70 -1.21
C GLY A 215 -9.78 25.55 -2.18
N ALA A 216 -10.64 24.62 -1.74
CA ALA A 216 -11.05 23.46 -2.52
C ALA A 216 -12.53 23.12 -2.40
N GLY A 217 -13.09 22.50 -3.45
CA GLY A 217 -14.39 21.85 -3.39
C GLY A 217 -14.34 20.62 -2.50
N TRP A 218 -13.28 19.81 -2.65
CA TRP A 218 -12.97 18.60 -1.88
C TRP A 218 -11.50 18.54 -1.53
N VAL A 219 -11.19 17.98 -0.38
CA VAL A 219 -9.82 17.65 0.03
C VAL A 219 -9.72 16.12 0.20
N VAL A 220 -8.68 15.52 -0.37
CA VAL A 220 -8.35 14.12 -0.17
C VAL A 220 -7.09 14.04 0.68
N ASN A 221 -7.19 13.36 1.81
CA ASN A 221 -6.03 13.00 2.62
C ASN A 221 -5.41 11.71 2.04
N ALA A 222 -4.27 11.86 1.39
CA ALA A 222 -3.43 10.77 0.87
C ALA A 222 -1.99 10.91 1.41
N ALA A 223 -1.84 11.48 2.63
CA ALA A 223 -0.57 11.87 3.21
C ALA A 223 0.24 10.69 3.82
N GLY A 224 -0.15 9.44 3.55
CA GLY A 224 0.54 8.25 4.01
C GLY A 224 0.68 8.24 5.53
N TRP A 225 1.88 7.96 6.04
CA TRP A 225 2.13 7.86 7.47
C TRP A 225 1.90 9.15 8.29
N GLN A 226 1.75 10.29 7.63
CA GLN A 226 1.37 11.56 8.27
C GLN A 226 -0.14 11.82 8.29
N ALA A 227 -0.94 10.92 7.74
CA ALA A 227 -2.37 11.14 7.52
C ALA A 227 -3.15 11.39 8.82
N GLY A 228 -2.81 10.68 9.90
CA GLY A 228 -3.45 10.87 11.21
C GLY A 228 -3.16 12.25 11.80
N ALA A 229 -1.89 12.66 11.79
CA ALA A 229 -1.49 13.98 12.29
C ALA A 229 -2.14 15.12 11.47
N LEU A 230 -2.21 14.94 10.15
CA LEU A 230 -2.85 15.94 9.28
C LEU A 230 -4.37 16.00 9.48
N ALA A 231 -5.04 14.86 9.68
CA ALA A 231 -6.48 14.81 9.98
C ALA A 231 -6.80 15.50 11.31
N ALA A 232 -5.94 15.36 12.32
CA ALA A 232 -6.10 15.98 13.63
C ALA A 232 -6.15 17.54 13.56
N THR A 233 -5.55 18.15 12.55
CA THR A 233 -5.62 19.62 12.34
C THR A 233 -7.03 20.12 12.02
N ALA A 234 -7.93 19.21 11.60
CA ALA A 234 -9.35 19.48 11.37
C ALA A 234 -10.26 18.85 12.43
N ASP A 235 -9.73 18.51 13.60
CA ASP A 235 -10.41 17.80 14.70
C ASP A 235 -11.01 16.45 14.24
N ILE A 236 -10.28 15.70 13.40
CA ILE A 236 -10.65 14.36 12.92
C ILE A 236 -9.72 13.35 13.54
N GLU A 237 -10.29 12.37 14.24
CA GLU A 237 -9.56 11.25 14.80
C GLU A 237 -9.39 10.14 13.74
N LEU A 238 -8.25 10.13 13.05
CA LEU A 238 -7.92 9.10 12.07
C LEU A 238 -6.88 8.16 12.68
N PRO A 239 -7.18 6.86 12.89
CA PRO A 239 -6.29 5.92 13.59
C PRO A 239 -5.15 5.45 12.69
N VAL A 240 -4.37 6.39 12.16
CA VAL A 240 -3.21 6.12 11.30
C VAL A 240 -1.98 6.72 11.94
N GLU A 241 -0.99 5.87 12.19
CA GLU A 241 0.29 6.22 12.79
C GLU A 241 1.45 5.81 11.88
N ALA A 242 2.58 6.50 12.05
CA ALA A 242 3.84 6.07 11.44
C ALA A 242 4.41 4.88 12.21
N ARG A 243 4.72 3.79 11.52
CA ARG A 243 5.41 2.61 12.09
C ARG A 243 6.65 2.31 11.26
N LYS A 244 7.81 2.30 11.91
CA LYS A 244 9.09 2.06 11.25
C LYS A 244 9.22 0.59 10.83
N ARG A 245 9.70 0.36 9.62
CA ARG A 245 10.06 -0.97 9.09
C ARG A 245 11.45 -0.91 8.50
N MET A 246 12.30 -1.82 8.94
CA MET A 246 13.66 -1.95 8.46
C MET A 246 13.74 -2.91 7.29
N THR A 247 14.49 -2.55 6.28
CA THR A 247 14.83 -3.42 5.16
C THR A 247 16.33 -3.57 5.06
N TYR A 248 16.79 -4.80 4.86
CA TYR A 248 18.20 -5.15 4.74
C TYR A 248 18.46 -5.83 3.41
N VAL A 249 19.55 -5.45 2.74
CA VAL A 249 19.99 -6.07 1.49
C VAL A 249 21.35 -6.74 1.71
N PHE A 250 21.45 -7.97 1.29
CA PHE A 250 22.65 -8.78 1.50
C PHE A 250 23.05 -9.59 0.27
N ASP A 251 24.34 -9.86 0.16
CA ASP A 251 24.91 -10.74 -0.87
C ASP A 251 24.89 -12.19 -0.38
N CYS A 252 24.47 -13.10 -1.26
CA CYS A 252 24.65 -14.54 -1.12
C CYS A 252 25.53 -15.07 -2.25
N ARG A 253 26.42 -16.02 -1.97
CA ARG A 253 27.32 -16.59 -2.97
C ARG A 253 26.64 -17.64 -3.84
N GLU A 254 25.65 -18.33 -3.28
CA GLU A 254 24.92 -19.39 -3.96
C GLU A 254 23.79 -18.81 -4.79
N ASP A 255 23.59 -19.38 -5.96
CA ASP A 255 22.44 -19.08 -6.81
C ASP A 255 21.28 -19.99 -6.40
N LEU A 256 20.21 -19.41 -5.87
CA LEU A 256 19.02 -20.15 -5.43
C LEU A 256 17.96 -20.29 -6.54
N GLY A 257 18.26 -19.83 -7.75
CA GLY A 257 17.34 -19.85 -8.88
C GLY A 257 16.13 -18.92 -8.70
N ASP A 258 14.98 -19.35 -9.23
CA ASP A 258 13.71 -18.60 -9.15
C ASP A 258 13.07 -18.71 -7.76
N MET A 259 13.71 -18.09 -6.78
CA MET A 259 13.22 -18.06 -5.40
C MET A 259 12.00 -17.12 -5.27
N PRO A 260 10.85 -17.59 -4.74
CA PRO A 260 9.72 -16.72 -4.44
C PRO A 260 10.01 -15.78 -3.27
N LEU A 261 9.20 -14.72 -3.12
CA LEU A 261 9.13 -14.01 -1.86
C LEU A 261 8.62 -14.98 -0.79
N THR A 262 9.45 -15.25 0.22
CA THR A 262 9.23 -16.30 1.21
C THR A 262 9.07 -15.69 2.60
N ILE A 263 8.02 -16.09 3.30
CA ILE A 263 7.73 -15.70 4.68
C ILE A 263 7.86 -16.91 5.58
N ASP A 264 8.79 -16.83 6.53
CA ASP A 264 8.99 -17.81 7.59
C ASP A 264 7.87 -17.75 8.64
N PRO A 265 7.53 -18.85 9.35
CA PRO A 265 6.54 -18.82 10.44
C PRO A 265 6.83 -17.80 11.56
N THR A 266 8.06 -17.31 11.67
CA THR A 266 8.44 -16.26 12.61
C THR A 266 8.07 -14.85 12.12
N GLY A 267 7.57 -14.70 10.88
CA GLY A 267 7.31 -13.42 10.24
C GLY A 267 8.51 -12.83 9.50
N VAL A 268 9.68 -13.45 9.55
CA VAL A 268 10.82 -13.00 8.74
C VAL A 268 10.56 -13.28 7.27
N GLY A 269 10.64 -12.23 6.47
CA GLY A 269 10.48 -12.28 5.02
C GLY A 269 11.80 -12.13 4.27
N THR A 270 11.92 -12.78 3.11
CA THR A 270 13.05 -12.61 2.19
C THR A 270 12.62 -12.76 0.75
N ARG A 271 13.29 -12.04 -0.15
CA ARG A 271 13.14 -12.17 -1.60
C ARG A 271 14.42 -11.83 -2.36
N PRO A 272 14.58 -12.30 -3.58
CA PRO A 272 15.65 -11.83 -4.47
C PRO A 272 15.49 -10.34 -4.82
N GLU A 273 16.64 -9.66 -4.97
CA GLU A 273 16.76 -8.31 -5.48
C GLU A 273 17.93 -8.25 -6.48
N GLY A 274 17.65 -8.57 -7.74
CA GLY A 274 18.67 -8.77 -8.76
C GLY A 274 19.59 -9.95 -8.40
N ARG A 275 20.86 -9.65 -8.05
CA ARG A 275 21.85 -10.67 -7.60
C ARG A 275 21.98 -10.73 -6.08
N GLN A 276 21.27 -9.89 -5.37
CA GLN A 276 21.23 -9.81 -3.91
C GLN A 276 19.90 -10.35 -3.40
N HIS A 277 19.75 -10.35 -2.08
CA HIS A 277 18.50 -10.69 -1.41
C HIS A 277 18.13 -9.58 -0.42
N MET A 278 16.86 -9.50 -0.13
CA MET A 278 16.32 -8.60 0.89
C MET A 278 15.78 -9.39 2.07
N GLY A 279 15.88 -8.81 3.26
CA GLY A 279 15.32 -9.34 4.50
C GLY A 279 14.51 -8.29 5.24
N ILE A 280 13.39 -8.70 5.83
CA ILE A 280 12.49 -7.87 6.65
C ILE A 280 11.89 -8.71 7.77
N VAL A 281 11.49 -8.04 8.83
CA VAL A 281 10.57 -8.57 9.84
C VAL A 281 9.78 -7.41 10.44
N SER A 282 8.53 -7.64 10.80
CA SER A 282 7.80 -6.71 11.65
C SER A 282 8.36 -6.78 13.07
N PRO A 283 8.59 -5.64 13.76
CA PRO A 283 8.99 -5.62 15.16
C PRO A 283 8.00 -6.41 16.02
N ALA A 284 8.47 -6.91 17.18
CA ALA A 284 7.56 -7.48 18.16
C ALA A 284 6.52 -6.46 18.61
N ALA A 285 5.30 -6.88 18.89
CA ALA A 285 4.18 -5.97 19.21
C ALA A 285 4.49 -5.00 20.38
N ALA A 286 5.36 -5.39 21.31
CA ALA A 286 5.78 -4.53 22.42
C ALA A 286 6.73 -3.39 21.97
N ASP A 287 7.43 -3.59 20.86
CA ASP A 287 8.45 -2.67 20.32
C ASP A 287 7.94 -1.92 19.08
N ASP A 288 6.76 -2.32 18.54
CA ASP A 288 6.13 -1.70 17.39
C ASP A 288 5.32 -0.44 17.79
N GLY A 289 6.03 0.57 18.26
CA GLY A 289 5.47 1.87 18.62
C GLY A 289 5.46 2.88 17.47
N PRO A 290 4.73 4.00 17.63
CA PRO A 290 4.77 5.10 16.67
C PRO A 290 6.19 5.72 16.65
N GLY A 291 6.71 5.97 15.45
CA GLY A 291 8.03 6.56 15.25
C GLY A 291 8.15 7.23 13.90
N THR A 292 8.95 8.29 13.82
CA THR A 292 9.17 9.07 12.59
C THR A 292 10.65 9.24 12.25
N ASP A 293 11.56 8.59 13.00
CA ASP A 293 12.97 8.56 12.71
C ASP A 293 13.30 7.52 11.64
N PHE A 294 14.33 7.77 10.86
CA PHE A 294 14.86 6.86 9.85
C PHE A 294 16.21 6.25 10.27
N ASP A 295 16.49 6.22 11.58
CA ASP A 295 17.71 5.63 12.12
C ASP A 295 17.75 4.13 11.83
N LEU A 296 18.93 3.61 11.48
CA LEU A 296 19.13 2.23 11.11
C LEU A 296 19.37 1.35 12.34
N GLU A 297 18.70 0.22 12.41
CA GLU A 297 18.77 -0.76 13.49
C GLU A 297 19.47 -2.03 12.98
N TYR A 298 20.77 -2.17 13.24
CA TYR A 298 21.53 -3.35 12.77
C TYR A 298 21.33 -4.58 13.65
N ASP A 299 21.05 -4.40 14.93
CA ASP A 299 20.82 -5.51 15.88
C ASP A 299 19.62 -6.37 15.44
N LEU A 300 18.58 -5.77 14.86
CA LEU A 300 17.43 -6.49 14.32
C LEU A 300 17.85 -7.47 13.21
N PHE A 301 18.80 -7.10 12.38
CA PHE A 301 19.34 -7.99 11.36
C PHE A 301 20.20 -9.10 11.97
N GLU A 302 21.11 -8.74 12.88
CA GLU A 302 22.09 -9.66 13.45
C GLU A 302 21.46 -10.67 14.41
N ASP A 303 20.49 -10.23 15.21
CA ASP A 303 19.89 -11.05 16.28
C ASP A 303 18.63 -11.82 15.84
N VAL A 304 17.89 -11.32 14.83
CA VAL A 304 16.59 -11.89 14.43
C VAL A 304 16.59 -12.35 12.98
N ILE A 305 16.84 -11.44 12.04
CA ILE A 305 16.62 -11.73 10.61
C ILE A 305 17.64 -12.75 10.10
N TRP A 306 18.94 -12.47 10.27
CA TRP A 306 19.97 -13.36 9.76
C TRP A 306 19.94 -14.76 10.39
N PRO A 307 19.86 -14.95 11.71
CA PRO A 307 19.76 -16.30 12.29
C PRO A 307 18.56 -17.09 11.78
N THR A 308 17.38 -16.44 11.66
CA THR A 308 16.18 -17.07 11.11
C THR A 308 16.39 -17.49 9.64
N LEU A 309 16.90 -16.57 8.81
CA LEU A 309 17.14 -16.85 7.41
C LEU A 309 18.22 -17.91 7.21
N ALA A 310 19.32 -17.90 7.97
CA ALA A 310 20.36 -18.91 7.92
C ALA A 310 19.84 -20.30 8.31
N HIS A 311 18.97 -20.39 9.30
CA HIS A 311 18.30 -21.64 9.65
C HIS A 311 17.38 -22.13 8.53
N ARG A 312 16.56 -21.23 7.93
CA ARG A 312 15.57 -21.59 6.91
C ARG A 312 16.18 -21.85 5.54
N ILE A 313 17.24 -21.14 5.19
CA ILE A 313 17.93 -21.21 3.90
C ILE A 313 19.42 -21.38 4.18
N PRO A 314 19.95 -22.61 4.24
CA PRO A 314 21.36 -22.87 4.62
C PRO A 314 22.40 -22.08 3.82
N ALA A 315 22.10 -21.74 2.55
CA ALA A 315 22.95 -20.86 1.74
C ALA A 315 23.14 -19.47 2.34
N PHE A 316 22.26 -19.03 3.24
CA PHE A 316 22.34 -17.73 3.92
C PHE A 316 23.15 -17.78 5.23
N GLU A 317 23.78 -18.90 5.58
CA GLU A 317 24.72 -18.96 6.70
C GLU A 317 25.91 -18.03 6.49
N ALA A 318 26.37 -17.85 5.25
CA ALA A 318 27.50 -17.02 4.88
C ALA A 318 27.12 -15.89 3.93
N ILE A 319 26.43 -14.90 4.45
CA ILE A 319 26.02 -13.69 3.71
C ILE A 319 26.81 -12.45 4.12
N LYS A 320 26.70 -11.39 3.31
CA LYS A 320 27.30 -10.10 3.60
C LYS A 320 26.22 -9.02 3.47
N LEU A 321 25.91 -8.37 4.58
CA LEU A 321 25.06 -7.18 4.57
C LEU A 321 25.72 -6.09 3.71
N SER A 322 24.98 -5.55 2.73
CA SER A 322 25.45 -4.54 1.77
C SER A 322 24.85 -3.17 2.02
N ARG A 323 23.57 -3.11 2.35
CA ARG A 323 22.86 -1.86 2.68
C ARG A 323 21.61 -2.14 3.51
N ALA A 324 21.10 -1.08 4.16
CA ALA A 324 19.84 -1.09 4.88
C ALA A 324 19.14 0.25 4.71
N TRP A 325 17.85 0.27 4.91
CA TRP A 325 17.06 1.50 5.04
C TRP A 325 15.86 1.30 5.95
N ALA A 326 15.38 2.40 6.51
CA ALA A 326 14.11 2.45 7.25
C ALA A 326 13.03 3.04 6.34
N GLY A 327 11.82 2.50 6.41
CA GLY A 327 10.63 3.04 5.78
C GLY A 327 9.50 3.17 6.78
N MET A 328 8.53 4.06 6.51
CA MET A 328 7.38 4.23 7.39
C MET A 328 6.14 3.60 6.77
N TYR A 329 5.46 2.72 7.52
CA TYR A 329 4.10 2.31 7.21
C TYR A 329 3.11 3.39 7.66
N ASP A 330 2.07 3.59 6.88
CA ASP A 330 0.84 4.26 7.28
C ASP A 330 -0.05 3.24 8.01
N TYR A 331 0.30 2.98 9.28
CA TYR A 331 -0.26 1.89 10.05
C TYR A 331 -1.63 2.26 10.63
N ASN A 332 -2.67 1.53 10.24
CA ASN A 332 -3.99 1.67 10.84
C ASN A 332 -4.05 0.87 12.13
N THR A 333 -4.10 1.56 13.27
CA THR A 333 -4.11 0.96 14.61
C THR A 333 -5.44 0.32 14.97
N PHE A 334 -6.51 0.58 14.21
CA PHE A 334 -7.83 0.01 14.47
C PHE A 334 -7.94 -1.44 13.99
N ASP A 335 -7.56 -1.71 12.73
CA ASP A 335 -7.73 -3.04 12.13
C ASP A 335 -6.71 -3.38 11.03
N GLN A 336 -5.68 -2.54 10.84
CA GLN A 336 -4.61 -2.73 9.88
C GLN A 336 -5.06 -2.77 8.41
N ASN A 337 -6.28 -2.31 8.11
CA ASN A 337 -6.81 -2.21 6.75
C ASN A 337 -7.02 -0.75 6.33
N ALA A 338 -7.04 -0.54 5.03
CA ALA A 338 -7.21 0.78 4.44
C ALA A 338 -8.46 1.51 4.94
N ILE A 339 -8.38 2.83 5.06
CA ILE A 339 -9.51 3.72 5.33
C ILE A 339 -9.76 4.50 4.04
N LEU A 340 -10.91 4.21 3.40
CA LEU A 340 -11.27 4.77 2.10
C LEU A 340 -12.58 5.54 2.15
N GLY A 341 -12.66 6.64 1.40
CA GLY A 341 -13.90 7.39 1.20
C GLY A 341 -14.12 8.55 2.17
N PRO A 342 -15.35 9.10 2.22
CA PRO A 342 -15.66 10.32 2.96
C PRO A 342 -15.78 10.08 4.46
N HIS A 343 -15.58 11.17 5.23
CA HIS A 343 -15.93 11.19 6.65
C HIS A 343 -17.45 11.28 6.81
N PRO A 344 -18.08 10.53 7.74
CA PRO A 344 -19.55 10.49 7.86
C PRO A 344 -20.18 11.80 8.33
N GLU A 345 -19.48 12.60 9.13
CA GLU A 345 -20.01 13.80 9.76
C GLU A 345 -19.36 15.11 9.27
N ILE A 346 -18.17 15.01 8.65
CA ILE A 346 -17.42 16.17 8.17
C ILE A 346 -17.41 16.15 6.65
N ASP A 347 -18.04 17.15 6.06
CA ASP A 347 -18.18 17.24 4.61
C ASP A 347 -16.86 17.62 3.92
N ARG A 348 -16.72 17.23 2.67
CA ARG A 348 -15.67 17.64 1.72
C ARG A 348 -14.27 17.16 2.08
N ILE A 349 -14.16 16.08 2.84
CA ILE A 349 -12.91 15.35 3.06
C ILE A 349 -13.10 13.88 2.78
N LEU A 350 -12.12 13.28 2.06
CA LEU A 350 -12.00 11.87 1.82
C LEU A 350 -10.66 11.37 2.31
N PHE A 351 -10.60 10.09 2.64
CA PHE A 351 -9.41 9.38 3.09
C PHE A 351 -8.97 8.32 2.07
N CYS A 352 -7.66 8.15 1.95
CA CYS A 352 -7.02 7.04 1.26
C CYS A 352 -5.72 6.73 2.01
N ASN A 353 -5.84 6.07 3.16
CA ASN A 353 -4.78 5.92 4.15
C ASN A 353 -4.86 4.59 4.88
N GLY A 354 -3.84 4.30 5.71
CA GLY A 354 -3.87 3.20 6.67
C GLY A 354 -3.70 1.82 6.05
N PHE A 355 -2.91 1.71 5.00
CA PHE A 355 -2.71 0.45 4.27
C PHE A 355 -1.83 -0.56 4.99
N SER A 356 -1.15 -0.17 6.05
CA SER A 356 -0.39 -1.05 6.95
C SER A 356 0.58 -2.01 6.21
N GLY A 357 1.23 -1.51 5.14
CA GLY A 357 2.20 -2.27 4.32
C GLY A 357 1.64 -2.82 2.99
N HIS A 358 0.34 -2.78 2.74
CA HIS A 358 -0.27 -3.35 1.50
C HIS A 358 -0.47 -2.32 0.38
N GLY A 359 -0.20 -1.04 0.62
CA GLY A 359 -0.63 0.07 -0.22
C GLY A 359 -0.18 -0.02 -1.67
N ILE A 360 1.06 -0.45 -1.93
CA ILE A 360 1.58 -0.41 -3.31
C ILE A 360 0.71 -1.20 -4.29
N GLN A 361 0.38 -2.44 -3.97
CA GLN A 361 -0.45 -3.28 -4.82
C GLN A 361 -1.93 -2.88 -4.82
N GLN A 362 -2.41 -2.22 -3.76
CA GLN A 362 -3.81 -1.79 -3.64
C GLN A 362 -4.09 -0.43 -4.28
N SER A 363 -3.04 0.29 -4.71
CA SER A 363 -3.16 1.65 -5.22
C SER A 363 -4.11 1.81 -6.43
N PRO A 364 -4.23 0.86 -7.40
CA PRO A 364 -5.17 1.04 -8.49
C PRO A 364 -6.63 1.02 -8.04
N SER A 365 -7.05 0.01 -7.27
CA SER A 365 -8.46 -0.09 -6.81
C SER A 365 -8.81 0.99 -5.79
N ALA A 366 -7.91 1.31 -4.86
CA ALA A 366 -8.13 2.36 -3.87
C ALA A 366 -8.22 3.74 -4.54
N GLY A 367 -7.29 4.06 -5.44
CA GLY A 367 -7.31 5.31 -6.19
C GLY A 367 -8.57 5.47 -7.03
N ARG A 368 -9.00 4.39 -7.69
CA ARG A 368 -10.24 4.37 -8.47
C ARG A 368 -11.47 4.54 -7.60
N ALA A 369 -11.57 3.84 -6.47
CA ALA A 369 -12.71 3.97 -5.57
C ALA A 369 -12.87 5.39 -5.04
N VAL A 370 -11.78 6.05 -4.63
CA VAL A 370 -11.83 7.44 -4.18
C VAL A 370 -12.23 8.40 -5.30
N ALA A 371 -11.75 8.18 -6.52
CA ALA A 371 -12.20 8.96 -7.69
C ALA A 371 -13.70 8.76 -7.96
N GLU A 372 -14.20 7.52 -7.91
CA GLU A 372 -15.62 7.21 -8.09
C GLU A 372 -16.48 7.82 -6.98
N TRP A 373 -16.02 7.90 -5.72
CA TRP A 373 -16.72 8.64 -4.68
C TRP A 373 -16.84 10.13 -5.02
N LEU A 374 -15.75 10.75 -5.50
CA LEU A 374 -15.78 12.17 -5.88
C LEU A 374 -16.71 12.45 -7.06
N ILE A 375 -16.81 11.54 -8.02
CA ILE A 375 -17.61 11.72 -9.24
C ILE A 375 -19.05 11.30 -9.03
N HIS A 376 -19.26 10.14 -8.39
CA HIS A 376 -20.54 9.46 -8.36
C HIS A 376 -21.17 9.34 -6.97
N GLY A 377 -20.43 9.72 -5.91
CA GLY A 377 -20.89 9.61 -4.52
C GLY A 377 -20.78 8.20 -3.92
N ALA A 378 -20.26 7.22 -4.67
CA ALA A 378 -19.98 5.85 -4.21
C ALA A 378 -19.06 5.12 -5.19
N PRO A 379 -18.28 4.10 -4.74
CA PRO A 379 -17.56 3.21 -5.63
C PRO A 379 -18.51 2.43 -6.55
N ARG A 380 -18.10 2.19 -7.77
CA ARG A 380 -18.90 1.48 -8.78
C ARG A 380 -18.20 0.24 -9.34
N SER A 381 -16.88 0.31 -9.47
CA SER A 381 -16.09 -0.76 -10.09
C SER A 381 -15.83 -1.92 -9.16
N LEU A 382 -15.68 -1.64 -7.88
CA LEU A 382 -15.45 -2.62 -6.82
C LEU A 382 -16.10 -2.11 -5.54
N ASP A 383 -16.88 -2.96 -4.86
CA ASP A 383 -17.45 -2.60 -3.56
C ASP A 383 -16.33 -2.60 -2.49
N LEU A 384 -15.93 -1.42 -2.08
CA LEU A 384 -14.98 -1.17 -1.00
C LEU A 384 -15.63 -0.48 0.19
N SER A 385 -16.94 -0.56 0.32
CA SER A 385 -17.70 0.04 1.44
C SER A 385 -17.27 -0.49 2.79
N ALA A 386 -16.78 -1.73 2.86
CA ALA A 386 -16.22 -2.33 4.06
C ALA A 386 -15.03 -1.52 4.62
N PHE A 387 -14.27 -0.84 3.77
CA PHE A 387 -13.13 -0.01 4.18
C PHE A 387 -13.51 1.45 4.48
N SER A 388 -14.81 1.81 4.50
CA SER A 388 -15.24 3.16 4.83
C SER A 388 -14.88 3.55 6.26
N TYR A 389 -14.79 4.86 6.49
CA TYR A 389 -14.55 5.41 7.84
C TYR A 389 -15.67 5.02 8.83
N ASP A 390 -16.89 4.75 8.35
CA ASP A 390 -18.03 4.35 9.19
C ASP A 390 -17.72 3.16 10.10
N ARG A 391 -16.91 2.18 9.61
CA ARG A 391 -16.54 1.00 10.42
C ARG A 391 -15.76 1.36 11.69
N ILE A 392 -15.00 2.47 11.66
CA ILE A 392 -14.25 2.97 12.83
C ILE A 392 -15.25 3.56 13.83
N ALA A 393 -16.14 4.44 13.39
CA ALA A 393 -17.17 5.07 14.23
C ALA A 393 -18.13 4.03 14.85
N GLU A 394 -18.41 2.94 14.12
CA GLU A 394 -19.29 1.84 14.54
C GLU A 394 -18.55 0.71 15.27
N ASN A 395 -17.23 0.83 15.45
CA ASN A 395 -16.36 -0.19 16.05
C ASN A 395 -16.54 -1.59 15.42
N ARG A 396 -16.48 -1.66 14.09
CA ARG A 396 -16.58 -2.89 13.28
C ARG A 396 -15.24 -3.19 12.57
N PRO A 397 -14.21 -3.68 13.29
CA PRO A 397 -12.91 -3.95 12.70
C PRO A 397 -12.96 -5.11 11.69
N ILE A 398 -12.13 -5.02 10.66
CA ILE A 398 -11.85 -6.07 9.67
C ILE A 398 -10.40 -6.49 9.88
N TYR A 399 -10.16 -7.64 10.47
CA TYR A 399 -8.79 -8.08 10.75
C TYR A 399 -8.21 -8.82 9.55
N GLU A 400 -7.07 -8.33 9.05
CA GLU A 400 -6.23 -9.03 8.08
C GLU A 400 -5.12 -9.78 8.81
N ALA A 401 -5.15 -11.12 8.73
CA ALA A 401 -4.17 -11.96 9.43
C ALA A 401 -2.87 -12.15 8.63
N ALA A 402 -2.87 -11.85 7.34
CA ALA A 402 -1.72 -12.01 6.45
C ALA A 402 -0.92 -10.70 6.33
N ILE A 403 -0.61 -10.03 7.45
CA ILE A 403 0.27 -8.86 7.50
C ILE A 403 1.69 -9.31 7.78
N VAL A 404 2.64 -8.76 7.01
CA VAL A 404 4.06 -9.08 7.10
C VAL A 404 4.88 -7.82 7.39
#